data_29d28c1f6b8dadf05e0cfae08b65c7d3
#
_entry.id   29d28c1f6b8dadf05e0cfae08b65c7d3
#
_cell.length_a   1.000
_cell.length_b   1.000
_cell.length_c   1.000
_cell.angle_alpha   90.00
_cell.angle_beta   90.00
_cell.angle_gamma   90.00
#
_symmetry.space_group_name_H-M   'P 1'
#
loop_
_entity.id
_entity.type
_entity.pdbx_description
1 polymer ?
#
loop_
_entity_poly.entity_id
_entity_poly.type
_entity_poly.pdbx_seq_one_letter_code
_entity_poly.pdbx_strand_id
1 'polypeptide(L)'
;MKGRIDRRLLISTSADPDEVARRLPPALRPHVVGGGTIVGCCLLELSEVRPDRSPAAAGRSLSAAAHRISVEWDTPDGVEVGVFVPVRLTDSRLAAAVGGRFVPGVHRRVRLETWCDGDRLAHVVDAEEAPFHLEVDVRRLGGIADAAACDLMTSTCLGARIGLSPARRGGFDAIHMEVSHHLVEEVAIEELVSPFLASFVSAGAPAGRLLSGAGVRWTPAAQTLGKPRWQSGRLSGAEQQAGELAGHR
;
A
#
# COMPACT_ATOMS: atom_id res chain seq x y z
N MET A 1 17.15 1.39 -2.07
CA MET A 1 16.84 1.63 -0.64
C MET A 1 16.70 0.32 0.08
N LYS A 2 17.15 0.23 1.32
CA LYS A 2 16.97 -0.94 2.20
C LYS A 2 16.54 -0.49 3.60
N GLY A 3 15.98 -1.39 4.37
CA GLY A 3 15.55 -1.15 5.73
C GLY A 3 15.05 -2.42 6.40
N ARG A 4 14.37 -2.26 7.53
CA ARG A 4 13.73 -3.30 8.27
C ARG A 4 12.26 -2.94 8.48
N ILE A 5 11.39 -3.88 8.30
CA ILE A 5 9.99 -3.82 8.71
C ILE A 5 9.94 -4.35 10.13
N ASP A 6 9.77 -3.47 11.10
CA ASP A 6 9.62 -3.88 12.49
C ASP A 6 8.21 -4.42 12.71
N ARG A 7 7.21 -3.71 12.17
CA ARG A 7 5.81 -4.15 12.11
C ARG A 7 5.16 -3.71 10.81
N ARG A 8 4.26 -4.54 10.29
CA ARG A 8 3.41 -4.25 9.14
C ARG A 8 2.03 -4.82 9.40
N LEU A 9 1.06 -3.96 9.66
CA LEU A 9 -0.35 -4.34 9.74
C LEU A 9 -0.98 -4.23 8.37
N LEU A 10 -1.56 -5.33 7.91
CA LEU A 10 -2.35 -5.41 6.68
C LEU A 10 -3.81 -5.56 7.04
N ILE A 11 -4.65 -4.66 6.54
CA ILE A 11 -6.10 -4.77 6.57
C ILE A 11 -6.56 -4.93 5.14
N SER A 12 -7.25 -6.01 4.81
CA SER A 12 -7.64 -6.33 3.45
C SER A 12 -9.07 -6.84 3.40
N THR A 13 -9.80 -6.50 2.33
CA THR A 13 -11.12 -7.02 2.02
C THR A 13 -11.26 -7.30 0.53
N SER A 14 -12.26 -8.09 0.17
CA SER A 14 -12.61 -8.38 -1.22
C SER A 14 -13.69 -7.40 -1.68
N ALA A 15 -13.48 -6.70 -2.77
CA ALA A 15 -14.40 -5.73 -3.37
C ALA A 15 -14.90 -6.22 -4.74
N ASP A 16 -16.04 -5.69 -5.17
CA ASP A 16 -16.58 -5.92 -6.50
C ASP A 16 -15.62 -5.44 -7.59
N PRO A 17 -15.18 -6.32 -8.53
CA PRO A 17 -14.20 -5.94 -9.55
C PRO A 17 -14.67 -4.82 -10.49
N ASP A 18 -15.97 -4.77 -10.82
CA ASP A 18 -16.52 -3.75 -11.72
C ASP A 18 -16.52 -2.37 -11.02
N GLU A 19 -16.74 -2.36 -9.72
CA GLU A 19 -16.67 -1.13 -8.93
C GLU A 19 -15.23 -0.64 -8.79
N VAL A 20 -14.29 -1.56 -8.59
CA VAL A 20 -12.87 -1.26 -8.56
C VAL A 20 -12.40 -0.75 -9.92
N ALA A 21 -12.82 -1.36 -11.05
CA ALA A 21 -12.45 -0.94 -12.40
C ALA A 21 -12.83 0.51 -12.69
N ARG A 22 -14.00 0.97 -12.19
CA ARG A 22 -14.44 2.37 -12.38
C ARG A 22 -13.57 3.40 -11.67
N ARG A 23 -12.75 2.98 -10.72
CA ARG A 23 -11.89 3.84 -9.89
C ARG A 23 -10.41 3.74 -10.25
N LEU A 24 -10.05 2.78 -11.10
CA LEU A 24 -8.68 2.59 -11.54
C LEU A 24 -8.37 3.48 -12.75
N PRO A 25 -7.12 3.94 -12.86
CA PRO A 25 -6.61 4.53 -14.10
C PRO A 25 -6.77 3.57 -15.27
N PRO A 26 -7.06 4.05 -16.50
CA PRO A 26 -7.40 3.21 -17.66
C PRO A 26 -6.33 2.16 -18.07
N ALA A 27 -5.08 2.36 -17.65
CA ALA A 27 -3.99 1.43 -17.95
C ALA A 27 -3.96 0.23 -16.98
N LEU A 28 -4.76 0.23 -15.93
CA LEU A 28 -4.80 -0.80 -14.90
C LEU A 28 -6.16 -1.50 -14.90
N ARG A 29 -6.14 -2.79 -14.63
CA ARG A 29 -7.34 -3.60 -14.43
C ARG A 29 -7.37 -4.18 -13.02
N PRO A 30 -8.55 -4.45 -12.45
CA PRO A 30 -8.67 -5.21 -11.21
C PRO A 30 -8.02 -6.60 -11.38
N HIS A 31 -7.14 -6.98 -10.47
CA HIS A 31 -6.70 -8.36 -10.36
C HIS A 31 -7.74 -9.15 -9.57
N VAL A 32 -8.44 -10.05 -10.26
CA VAL A 32 -9.56 -10.80 -9.68
C VAL A 32 -9.06 -12.11 -9.07
N VAL A 33 -9.35 -12.29 -7.79
CA VAL A 33 -8.96 -13.47 -7.02
C VAL A 33 -10.17 -13.95 -6.22
N GLY A 34 -10.58 -15.21 -6.43
CA GLY A 34 -11.75 -15.77 -5.75
C GLY A 34 -13.07 -15.04 -6.04
N GLY A 35 -13.19 -14.43 -7.22
CA GLY A 35 -14.38 -13.68 -7.65
C GLY A 35 -14.42 -12.23 -7.18
N GLY A 36 -13.40 -11.72 -6.49
CA GLY A 36 -13.31 -10.33 -6.04
C GLY A 36 -11.92 -9.74 -6.27
N THR A 37 -11.79 -8.44 -6.07
CA THR A 37 -10.51 -7.72 -6.12
C THR A 37 -10.12 -7.31 -4.71
N ILE A 38 -8.87 -7.56 -4.35
CA ILE A 38 -8.38 -7.23 -3.02
C ILE A 38 -8.11 -5.73 -2.94
N VAL A 39 -8.76 -5.08 -1.98
CA VAL A 39 -8.50 -3.69 -1.58
C VAL A 39 -8.06 -3.68 -0.12
N GLY A 40 -7.21 -2.74 0.28
CA GLY A 40 -6.71 -2.77 1.64
C GLY A 40 -5.88 -1.56 2.03
N CYS A 41 -5.47 -1.57 3.29
CA CYS A 41 -4.57 -0.62 3.89
C CYS A 41 -3.34 -1.35 4.45
N CYS A 42 -2.19 -0.72 4.36
CA CYS A 42 -0.93 -1.23 4.89
C CYS A 42 -0.31 -0.16 5.78
N LEU A 43 -0.11 -0.49 7.05
CA LEU A 43 0.54 0.34 8.04
C LEU A 43 1.90 -0.26 8.35
N LEU A 44 2.97 0.54 8.28
CA LEU A 44 4.35 0.07 8.44
C LEU A 44 5.07 0.90 9.49
N GLU A 45 5.75 0.22 10.37
CA GLU A 45 6.82 0.76 11.19
C GLU A 45 8.14 0.26 10.65
N LEU A 46 8.98 1.18 10.27
CA LEU A 46 10.23 0.92 9.57
C LEU A 46 11.40 1.44 10.37
N SER A 47 12.46 0.66 10.44
CA SER A 47 13.75 1.07 10.98
C SER A 47 14.87 0.86 9.96
N GLU A 48 16.02 1.44 10.27
CA GLU A 48 17.23 1.33 9.44
C GLU A 48 17.06 1.72 7.96
N VAL A 49 16.04 2.53 7.63
CA VAL A 49 15.77 2.94 6.25
C VAL A 49 16.88 3.85 5.74
N ARG A 50 17.59 3.39 4.69
CA ARG A 50 18.74 4.07 4.11
C ARG A 50 18.98 3.70 2.66
N PRO A 51 19.75 4.52 1.89
CA PRO A 51 20.28 4.09 0.61
C PRO A 51 21.16 2.84 0.73
N ASP A 52 21.17 1.97 -0.27
CA ASP A 52 21.87 0.67 -0.20
C ASP A 52 23.36 0.77 0.15
N ARG A 53 24.02 1.82 -0.35
CA ARG A 53 25.46 2.05 -0.14
C ARG A 53 25.78 2.88 1.10
N SER A 54 24.79 3.30 1.88
CA SER A 54 25.00 4.08 3.10
C SER A 54 25.35 3.18 4.29
N PRO A 55 26.20 3.65 5.23
CA PRO A 55 26.52 2.92 6.45
C PRO A 55 25.28 2.74 7.34
N ALA A 56 25.32 1.75 8.23
CA ALA A 56 24.19 1.44 9.13
C ALA A 56 23.75 2.65 9.99
N ALA A 57 24.71 3.44 10.45
CA ALA A 57 24.46 4.66 11.25
C ALA A 57 23.62 5.74 10.54
N ALA A 58 23.51 5.68 9.22
CA ALA A 58 22.66 6.59 8.44
C ALA A 58 21.19 6.13 8.38
N GLY A 59 20.87 4.97 8.94
CA GLY A 59 19.52 4.43 9.00
C GLY A 59 18.57 5.32 9.81
N ARG A 60 17.33 5.44 9.33
CA ARG A 60 16.27 6.23 9.98
C ARG A 60 15.08 5.35 10.25
N SER A 61 14.37 5.64 11.34
CA SER A 61 13.06 5.08 11.62
C SER A 61 11.98 6.04 11.11
N LEU A 62 10.88 5.48 10.62
CA LEU A 62 9.71 6.22 10.18
C LEU A 62 8.48 5.31 10.17
N SER A 63 7.32 5.92 10.29
CA SER A 63 6.05 5.25 10.05
C SER A 63 5.50 5.62 8.67
N ALA A 64 4.84 4.67 8.05
CA ALA A 64 4.24 4.85 6.73
C ALA A 64 2.91 4.11 6.63
N ALA A 65 2.02 4.65 5.79
CA ALA A 65 0.75 4.02 5.45
C ALA A 65 0.51 4.09 3.94
N ALA A 66 -0.22 3.12 3.42
CA ALA A 66 -0.61 3.08 2.03
C ALA A 66 -1.96 2.39 1.87
N HIS A 67 -2.86 3.03 1.14
CA HIS A 67 -4.06 2.40 0.63
C HIS A 67 -3.71 1.66 -0.67
N ARG A 68 -4.24 0.47 -0.87
CA ARG A 68 -3.81 -0.43 -1.93
C ARG A 68 -4.98 -1.09 -2.62
N ILE A 69 -4.85 -1.25 -3.94
CA ILE A 69 -5.77 -2.00 -4.78
C ILE A 69 -4.95 -3.02 -5.55
N SER A 70 -5.32 -4.30 -5.52
CA SER A 70 -4.69 -5.34 -6.33
C SER A 70 -5.05 -5.12 -7.80
N VAL A 71 -4.03 -5.03 -8.66
CA VAL A 71 -4.21 -4.70 -10.07
C VAL A 71 -3.36 -5.59 -10.96
N GLU A 72 -3.76 -5.66 -12.22
CA GLU A 72 -2.98 -6.24 -13.30
C GLU A 72 -2.89 -5.27 -14.49
N TRP A 73 -1.86 -5.43 -15.30
CA TRP A 73 -1.63 -4.61 -16.51
C TRP A 73 -0.85 -5.39 -17.57
N ASP A 74 -1.00 -4.95 -18.83
CA ASP A 74 -0.29 -5.54 -19.94
C ASP A 74 1.13 -4.98 -20.05
N THR A 75 2.08 -5.88 -20.31
CA THR A 75 3.47 -5.57 -20.65
C THR A 75 3.82 -6.27 -21.97
N PRO A 76 4.96 -5.92 -22.62
CA PRO A 76 5.41 -6.66 -23.80
C PRO A 76 5.63 -8.15 -23.58
N ASP A 77 5.92 -8.53 -22.31
CA ASP A 77 6.24 -9.90 -21.91
C ASP A 77 5.02 -10.67 -21.36
N GLY A 78 3.85 -10.04 -21.30
CA GLY A 78 2.61 -10.64 -20.80
C GLY A 78 1.87 -9.77 -19.80
N VAL A 79 1.03 -10.39 -18.96
CA VAL A 79 0.28 -9.72 -17.90
C VAL A 79 1.10 -9.74 -16.61
N GLU A 80 1.31 -8.59 -16.02
CA GLU A 80 1.90 -8.46 -14.69
C GLU A 80 0.85 -8.13 -13.64
N VAL A 81 1.12 -8.54 -12.41
CA VAL A 81 0.26 -8.33 -11.23
C VAL A 81 1.02 -7.56 -10.16
N GLY A 82 0.33 -6.63 -9.51
CA GLY A 82 0.89 -5.85 -8.43
C GLY A 82 -0.18 -5.10 -7.65
N VAL A 83 0.23 -4.03 -6.98
CA VAL A 83 -0.68 -3.17 -6.24
C VAL A 83 -0.60 -1.74 -6.74
N PHE A 84 -1.76 -1.12 -6.94
CA PHE A 84 -1.87 0.31 -7.15
C PHE A 84 -1.94 1.02 -5.80
N VAL A 85 -1.08 2.00 -5.59
CA VAL A 85 -0.97 2.81 -4.39
C VAL A 85 -1.19 4.28 -4.78
N PRO A 86 -2.40 4.82 -4.61
CA PRO A 86 -2.73 6.19 -5.02
C PRO A 86 -1.81 7.23 -4.37
N VAL A 87 -1.53 7.05 -3.08
CA VAL A 87 -0.69 7.93 -2.29
C VAL A 87 0.07 7.13 -1.23
N ARG A 88 1.29 7.55 -0.94
CA ARG A 88 2.12 7.04 0.16
C ARG A 88 2.13 8.05 1.29
N LEU A 89 1.72 7.64 2.46
CA LEU A 89 1.62 8.48 3.64
C LEU A 89 2.80 8.18 4.57
N THR A 90 3.36 9.20 5.22
CA THR A 90 4.48 9.03 6.15
C THR A 90 4.50 10.17 7.17
N ASP A 91 4.97 9.90 8.38
CA ASP A 91 5.23 10.89 9.41
C ASP A 91 6.55 11.66 9.18
N SER A 92 7.43 11.09 8.37
CA SER A 92 8.76 11.63 8.12
C SER A 92 8.74 12.81 7.15
N ARG A 93 9.16 14.01 7.63
CA ARG A 93 9.35 15.20 6.79
C ARG A 93 10.34 14.95 5.65
N LEU A 94 11.44 14.23 5.95
CA LEU A 94 12.45 13.92 4.97
C LEU A 94 11.91 12.97 3.90
N ALA A 95 11.24 11.88 4.30
CA ALA A 95 10.66 10.93 3.35
C ALA A 95 9.60 11.58 2.46
N ALA A 96 8.77 12.47 2.99
CA ALA A 96 7.79 13.22 2.21
C ALA A 96 8.47 14.20 1.22
N ALA A 97 9.51 14.92 1.65
CA ALA A 97 10.21 15.90 0.82
C ALA A 97 11.02 15.26 -0.33
N VAL A 98 11.67 14.12 -0.07
CA VAL A 98 12.48 13.40 -1.06
C VAL A 98 11.72 12.28 -1.75
N GLY A 99 10.49 12.02 -1.34
CA GLY A 99 9.60 11.04 -1.96
C GLY A 99 9.42 11.30 -3.45
N GLY A 100 9.33 10.24 -4.24
CA GLY A 100 9.37 10.31 -5.70
C GLY A 100 10.78 10.35 -6.29
N ARG A 101 11.82 10.62 -5.49
CA ARG A 101 13.21 10.63 -5.93
C ARG A 101 13.95 9.33 -5.58
N PHE A 102 13.72 8.79 -4.38
CA PHE A 102 14.34 7.55 -3.88
C PHE A 102 13.36 6.41 -3.77
N VAL A 103 12.11 6.71 -3.42
CA VAL A 103 10.98 5.78 -3.43
C VAL A 103 9.94 6.38 -4.37
N PRO A 104 9.68 5.75 -5.52
CA PRO A 104 8.73 6.24 -6.51
C PRO A 104 7.32 6.50 -5.96
N GLY A 105 6.62 7.47 -6.56
CA GLY A 105 5.25 7.82 -6.24
C GLY A 105 5.08 9.13 -5.48
N VAL A 106 3.82 9.53 -5.29
CA VAL A 106 3.45 10.71 -4.51
C VAL A 106 3.52 10.38 -3.03
N HIS A 107 4.32 11.13 -2.30
CA HIS A 107 4.46 11.00 -0.85
C HIS A 107 3.86 12.21 -0.15
N ARG A 108 3.08 11.97 0.89
CA ARG A 108 2.49 13.01 1.72
C ARG A 108 2.85 12.80 3.18
N ARG A 109 3.13 13.91 3.84
CA ARG A 109 3.33 13.90 5.27
C ARG A 109 1.97 13.95 5.96
N VAL A 110 1.79 13.04 6.92
CA VAL A 110 0.60 12.96 7.78
C VAL A 110 1.03 12.73 9.22
N ARG A 111 0.11 12.85 10.15
CA ARG A 111 0.31 12.38 11.52
C ARG A 111 -0.01 10.89 11.55
N LEU A 112 0.95 10.10 12.02
CA LEU A 112 0.81 8.66 12.23
C LEU A 112 1.06 8.37 13.70
N GLU A 113 0.11 7.77 14.37
CA GLU A 113 0.22 7.39 15.77
C GLU A 113 -0.01 5.89 15.91
N THR A 114 0.77 5.27 16.77
CA THR A 114 0.67 3.84 17.09
C THR A 114 0.72 3.66 18.60
N TRP A 115 -0.20 2.88 19.12
CA TRP A 115 -0.26 2.48 20.52
C TRP A 115 -0.22 0.96 20.61
N CYS A 116 0.55 0.46 21.58
CA CYS A 116 0.64 -0.96 21.90
C CYS A 116 0.41 -1.15 23.38
N ASP A 117 -0.51 -2.02 23.73
CA ASP A 117 -0.76 -2.44 25.10
C ASP A 117 -1.06 -3.93 25.14
N GLY A 118 -0.07 -4.71 25.58
CA GLY A 118 -0.13 -6.18 25.61
C GLY A 118 -0.35 -6.77 24.19
N ASP A 119 -1.51 -7.36 23.98
CA ASP A 119 -1.93 -7.95 22.71
C ASP A 119 -2.70 -6.99 21.80
N ARG A 120 -2.99 -5.78 22.26
CA ARG A 120 -3.69 -4.75 21.47
C ARG A 120 -2.72 -3.84 20.74
N LEU A 121 -3.08 -3.50 19.52
CA LEU A 121 -2.34 -2.59 18.66
C LEU A 121 -3.33 -1.66 17.95
N ALA A 122 -3.18 -0.35 18.20
CA ALA A 122 -4.00 0.66 17.55
C ALA A 122 -3.15 1.60 16.70
N HIS A 123 -3.68 1.99 15.54
CA HIS A 123 -3.08 2.96 14.64
C HIS A 123 -4.08 4.03 14.24
N VAL A 124 -3.60 5.27 14.18
CA VAL A 124 -4.32 6.39 13.57
C VAL A 124 -3.45 7.03 12.50
N VAL A 125 -4.02 7.16 11.31
CA VAL A 125 -3.49 7.91 10.18
C VAL A 125 -4.37 9.13 10.00
N ASP A 126 -3.92 10.27 10.51
CA ASP A 126 -4.64 11.53 10.41
C ASP A 126 -4.24 12.24 9.12
N ALA A 127 -5.02 11.99 8.06
CA ALA A 127 -4.85 12.57 6.75
C ALA A 127 -5.95 13.62 6.51
N GLU A 128 -5.56 14.82 6.07
CA GLU A 128 -6.49 15.92 5.75
C GLU A 128 -7.48 15.51 4.65
N GLU A 129 -7.03 14.69 3.70
CA GLU A 129 -7.90 14.14 2.68
C GLU A 129 -8.69 12.95 3.22
N ALA A 130 -9.98 13.14 3.36
CA ALA A 130 -10.91 12.17 3.95
C ALA A 130 -10.76 10.73 3.46
N PRO A 131 -10.52 10.42 2.17
CA PRO A 131 -10.38 9.04 1.73
C PRO A 131 -9.20 8.30 2.36
N PHE A 132 -8.17 9.03 2.83
CA PHE A 132 -6.92 8.43 3.33
C PHE A 132 -6.81 8.43 4.86
N HIS A 133 -7.79 8.95 5.55
CA HIS A 133 -7.91 8.79 6.99
C HIS A 133 -8.14 7.31 7.35
N LEU A 134 -7.49 6.85 8.42
CA LEU A 134 -7.61 5.47 8.88
C LEU A 134 -7.44 5.41 10.39
N GLU A 135 -8.40 4.80 11.06
CA GLU A 135 -8.27 4.38 12.46
C GLU A 135 -8.50 2.88 12.53
N VAL A 136 -7.63 2.17 13.22
CA VAL A 136 -7.77 0.73 13.42
C VAL A 136 -7.27 0.31 14.78
N ASP A 137 -8.07 -0.49 15.47
CA ASP A 137 -7.69 -1.20 16.69
C ASP A 137 -7.78 -2.71 16.42
N VAL A 138 -6.71 -3.42 16.71
CA VAL A 138 -6.62 -4.86 16.51
C VAL A 138 -6.10 -5.54 17.76
N ARG A 139 -6.55 -6.78 17.96
CA ARG A 139 -6.04 -7.67 19.01
C ARG A 139 -5.31 -8.85 18.37
N ARG A 140 -4.11 -9.12 18.84
CA ARG A 140 -3.27 -10.23 18.40
C ARG A 140 -3.86 -11.56 18.88
N LEU A 141 -3.94 -12.54 17.98
CA LEU A 141 -4.50 -13.86 18.29
C LEU A 141 -3.43 -14.91 18.61
N GLY A 142 -2.14 -14.56 18.47
CA GLY A 142 -1.02 -15.44 18.86
C GLY A 142 -0.72 -16.60 17.91
N GLY A 143 -1.50 -16.79 16.87
CA GLY A 143 -1.26 -17.81 15.85
C GLY A 143 -0.22 -17.31 14.83
N ILE A 144 1.03 -17.77 14.95
CA ILE A 144 2.08 -17.42 13.99
C ILE A 144 2.11 -18.48 12.91
N ALA A 145 1.95 -18.06 11.66
CA ALA A 145 2.02 -18.92 10.48
C ALA A 145 3.14 -18.49 9.53
N ASP A 146 3.64 -19.42 8.72
CA ASP A 146 4.45 -19.10 7.56
C ASP A 146 3.55 -18.39 6.51
N ALA A 147 4.09 -17.41 5.82
CA ALA A 147 3.39 -16.71 4.74
C ALA A 147 2.86 -17.66 3.65
N ALA A 148 3.52 -18.81 3.45
CA ALA A 148 3.09 -19.85 2.51
C ALA A 148 1.83 -20.63 2.96
N ALA A 149 1.50 -20.59 4.25
CA ALA A 149 0.33 -21.26 4.83
C ALA A 149 -0.89 -20.35 4.98
N CYS A 150 -0.78 -19.09 4.51
CA CYS A 150 -1.86 -18.12 4.62
C CYS A 150 -2.97 -18.36 3.58
N ASP A 151 -4.16 -17.80 3.87
CA ASP A 151 -5.28 -17.80 2.93
C ASP A 151 -4.94 -17.06 1.62
N LEU A 152 -5.79 -17.27 0.60
CA LEU A 152 -5.57 -16.74 -0.75
C LEU A 152 -5.46 -15.21 -0.78
N MET A 153 -6.25 -14.50 0.03
CA MET A 153 -6.19 -13.04 0.10
C MET A 153 -4.86 -12.57 0.69
N THR A 154 -4.44 -13.16 1.79
CA THR A 154 -3.16 -12.86 2.45
C THR A 154 -1.97 -13.20 1.54
N SER A 155 -1.97 -14.38 0.92
CA SER A 155 -0.89 -14.81 0.02
C SER A 155 -0.77 -13.91 -1.20
N THR A 156 -1.88 -13.46 -1.78
CA THR A 156 -1.90 -12.48 -2.88
C THR A 156 -1.34 -11.13 -2.43
N CYS A 157 -1.75 -10.63 -1.26
CA CYS A 157 -1.23 -9.38 -0.71
C CYS A 157 0.27 -9.42 -0.42
N LEU A 158 0.78 -10.55 0.06
CA LEU A 158 2.19 -10.74 0.39
C LEU A 158 3.03 -11.02 -0.86
N GLY A 159 2.45 -11.69 -1.85
CA GLY A 159 3.08 -12.00 -3.14
C GLY A 159 3.22 -10.79 -4.07
N ALA A 160 2.45 -9.75 -3.87
CA ALA A 160 2.50 -8.52 -4.68
C ALA A 160 3.81 -7.76 -4.43
N ARG A 161 4.79 -7.98 -5.31
CA ARG A 161 6.14 -7.40 -5.20
C ARG A 161 6.26 -6.04 -5.89
N ILE A 162 5.36 -5.70 -6.81
CA ILE A 162 5.38 -4.46 -7.57
C ILE A 162 4.30 -3.52 -7.05
N GLY A 163 4.71 -2.33 -6.66
CA GLY A 163 3.81 -1.25 -6.29
C GLY A 163 3.84 -0.13 -7.32
N LEU A 164 2.71 0.15 -7.95
CA LEU A 164 2.50 1.25 -8.88
C LEU A 164 1.93 2.44 -8.15
N SER A 165 2.43 3.64 -8.44
CA SER A 165 1.90 4.89 -7.91
C SER A 165 1.85 5.94 -9.00
N PRO A 166 0.93 6.93 -8.94
CA PRO A 166 0.94 8.04 -9.89
C PRO A 166 2.28 8.76 -9.86
N ALA A 167 2.84 9.04 -11.04
CA ALA A 167 4.08 9.79 -11.18
C ALA A 167 3.78 11.29 -11.32
N ARG A 168 4.63 12.16 -10.75
CA ARG A 168 4.45 13.63 -10.81
C ARG A 168 4.38 14.20 -12.23
N ARG A 169 4.94 13.50 -13.23
CA ARG A 169 4.99 13.92 -14.64
C ARG A 169 3.99 13.18 -15.54
N GLY A 170 2.99 12.54 -14.92
CA GLY A 170 2.03 11.67 -15.59
C GLY A 170 2.54 10.24 -15.75
N GLY A 171 1.61 9.29 -15.92
CA GLY A 171 1.89 7.85 -15.91
C GLY A 171 2.11 7.31 -14.49
N PHE A 172 2.89 6.24 -14.39
CA PHE A 172 3.13 5.55 -13.13
C PHE A 172 4.61 5.42 -12.83
N ASP A 173 4.94 5.59 -11.57
CA ASP A 173 6.20 5.16 -10.98
C ASP A 173 6.02 3.75 -10.41
N ALA A 174 6.94 2.85 -10.69
CA ALA A 174 6.93 1.48 -10.16
C ALA A 174 8.06 1.27 -9.16
N ILE A 175 7.76 0.53 -8.11
CA ILE A 175 8.73 0.09 -7.13
C ILE A 175 8.63 -1.42 -6.94
N HIS A 176 9.76 -2.09 -7.00
CA HIS A 176 9.87 -3.49 -6.62
C HIS A 176 10.26 -3.59 -5.14
N MET A 177 9.52 -4.39 -4.39
CA MET A 177 9.76 -4.62 -2.97
C MET A 177 10.12 -6.08 -2.74
N GLU A 178 11.34 -6.30 -2.27
CA GLU A 178 11.81 -7.60 -1.79
C GLU A 178 11.76 -7.61 -0.27
N VAL A 179 11.04 -8.58 0.28
CA VAL A 179 10.91 -8.76 1.73
C VAL A 179 11.53 -10.11 2.07
N SER A 180 12.41 -10.14 3.09
CA SER A 180 12.97 -11.38 3.59
C SER A 180 11.88 -12.21 4.28
N HIS A 181 12.24 -13.42 4.70
CA HIS A 181 11.34 -14.25 5.48
C HIS A 181 10.79 -13.49 6.70
N HIS A 182 9.48 -13.59 6.94
CA HIS A 182 8.78 -12.90 8.01
C HIS A 182 7.70 -13.81 8.61
N LEU A 183 7.40 -13.54 9.85
CA LEU A 183 6.30 -14.20 10.54
C LEU A 183 5.02 -13.44 10.28
N VAL A 184 3.93 -14.19 10.07
CA VAL A 184 2.58 -13.66 9.86
C VAL A 184 1.71 -14.11 11.02
N GLU A 185 1.10 -13.16 11.68
CA GLU A 185 0.17 -13.38 12.78
C GLU A 185 -1.21 -12.90 12.37
N GLU A 186 -2.24 -13.69 12.68
CA GLU A 186 -3.62 -13.28 12.53
C GLU A 186 -4.00 -12.32 13.65
N VAL A 187 -4.76 -11.27 13.32
CA VAL A 187 -5.29 -10.32 14.29
C VAL A 187 -6.80 -10.18 14.14
N ALA A 188 -7.50 -10.06 15.24
CA ALA A 188 -8.90 -9.66 15.27
C ALA A 188 -8.99 -8.15 15.11
N ILE A 189 -9.82 -7.67 14.19
CA ILE A 189 -10.11 -6.25 14.04
C ILE A 189 -11.22 -5.92 15.01
N GLU A 190 -10.93 -5.13 16.03
CA GLU A 190 -11.90 -4.69 17.05
C GLU A 190 -12.64 -3.42 16.59
N GLU A 191 -11.91 -2.49 15.96
CA GLU A 191 -12.46 -1.27 15.39
C GLU A 191 -11.75 -0.91 14.08
N LEU A 192 -12.49 -0.42 13.10
CA LEU A 192 -11.95 0.02 11.82
C LEU A 192 -12.77 1.19 11.25
N VAL A 193 -12.15 2.34 11.15
CA VAL A 193 -12.67 3.50 10.43
C VAL A 193 -11.78 3.74 9.21
N SER A 194 -12.28 3.50 8.03
CA SER A 194 -11.55 3.70 6.77
C SER A 194 -12.52 4.12 5.67
N PRO A 195 -12.66 5.43 5.39
CA PRO A 195 -13.47 5.93 4.27
C PRO A 195 -13.04 5.31 2.93
N PHE A 196 -11.75 5.03 2.76
CA PHE A 196 -11.26 4.34 1.57
C PHE A 196 -11.89 2.95 1.42
N LEU A 197 -11.82 2.10 2.45
CA LEU A 197 -12.40 0.77 2.39
C LEU A 197 -13.93 0.82 2.33
N ALA A 198 -14.57 1.71 3.08
CA ALA A 198 -16.01 1.91 3.08
C ALA A 198 -16.55 2.39 1.73
N SER A 199 -15.69 2.94 0.87
CA SER A 199 -16.08 3.38 -0.47
C SER A 199 -16.28 2.23 -1.46
N PHE A 200 -15.88 1.00 -1.13
CA PHE A 200 -16.08 -0.19 -1.95
C PHE A 200 -17.19 -1.08 -1.37
N VAL A 201 -18.01 -1.65 -2.25
CA VAL A 201 -18.93 -2.73 -1.85
C VAL A 201 -18.07 -3.97 -1.57
N SER A 202 -18.03 -4.37 -0.31
CA SER A 202 -17.22 -5.51 0.15
C SER A 202 -18.03 -6.80 0.15
N ALA A 203 -17.42 -7.88 -0.29
CA ALA A 203 -18.00 -9.22 -0.30
C ALA A 203 -17.88 -9.94 1.07
N GLY A 204 -17.25 -9.33 2.06
CA GLY A 204 -17.05 -9.93 3.39
C GLY A 204 -16.42 -8.99 4.40
N ALA A 205 -16.25 -9.45 5.63
CA ALA A 205 -15.57 -8.70 6.67
C ALA A 205 -14.06 -8.51 6.32
N PRO A 206 -13.47 -7.36 6.68
CA PRO A 206 -12.03 -7.16 6.54
C PRO A 206 -11.23 -8.17 7.37
N ALA A 207 -10.12 -8.64 6.82
CA ALA A 207 -9.16 -9.50 7.49
C ALA A 207 -7.90 -8.72 7.87
N GLY A 208 -7.40 -8.96 9.08
CA GLY A 208 -6.19 -8.34 9.61
C GLY A 208 -5.03 -9.34 9.70
N ARG A 209 -3.83 -8.92 9.29
CA ARG A 209 -2.58 -9.68 9.42
C ARG A 209 -1.46 -8.79 9.89
N LEU A 210 -0.73 -9.25 10.88
CA LEU A 210 0.44 -8.57 11.43
C LEU A 210 1.71 -9.32 11.00
N LEU A 211 2.63 -8.60 10.37
CA LEU A 211 3.94 -9.11 9.99
C LEU A 211 5.01 -8.40 10.81
N SER A 212 6.06 -9.11 11.17
CA SER A 212 7.14 -8.54 11.99
C SER A 212 8.51 -9.09 11.61
N GLY A 213 9.53 -8.28 11.84
CA GLY A 213 10.92 -8.70 11.86
C GLY A 213 11.56 -8.96 10.50
N ALA A 214 11.06 -8.38 9.40
CA ALA A 214 11.57 -8.62 8.06
C ALA A 214 12.56 -7.58 7.57
N GLY A 215 13.64 -7.99 6.90
CA GLY A 215 14.46 -7.12 6.06
C GLY A 215 13.69 -6.74 4.79
N VAL A 216 13.86 -5.52 4.32
CA VAL A 216 13.21 -5.06 3.10
C VAL A 216 14.17 -4.29 2.21
N ARG A 217 14.04 -4.50 0.90
CA ARG A 217 14.72 -3.73 -0.13
C ARG A 217 13.71 -3.17 -1.11
N TRP A 218 13.86 -1.91 -1.45
CA TRP A 218 13.07 -1.23 -2.48
C TRP A 218 13.98 -0.82 -3.63
N THR A 219 13.63 -1.24 -4.83
CA THR A 219 14.29 -0.84 -6.07
C THR A 219 13.29 -0.21 -7.02
N PRO A 220 13.61 0.93 -7.67
CA PRO A 220 12.78 1.41 -8.77
C PRO A 220 12.66 0.30 -9.82
N ALA A 221 11.45 0.02 -10.26
CA ALA A 221 11.20 -0.90 -11.35
C ALA A 221 10.98 -0.08 -12.64
N ALA A 222 11.66 -0.48 -13.71
CA ALA A 222 11.38 0.07 -15.02
C ALA A 222 10.08 -0.58 -15.52
N GLN A 223 8.96 0.15 -15.45
CA GLN A 223 7.70 -0.29 -16.02
C GLN A 223 7.43 0.46 -17.31
N THR A 224 7.41 -0.27 -18.42
CA THR A 224 6.86 0.23 -19.66
C THR A 224 5.36 -0.07 -19.69
N LEU A 225 4.61 0.59 -18.81
CA LEU A 225 3.17 0.68 -19.00
C LEU A 225 2.97 1.41 -20.33
N GLY A 226 2.28 0.76 -21.26
CA GLY A 226 1.92 1.37 -22.53
C GLY A 226 1.35 2.75 -22.27
N LYS A 227 1.83 3.75 -23.01
CA LYS A 227 1.31 5.13 -22.85
C LYS A 227 -0.20 5.05 -22.82
N PRO A 228 -0.89 5.59 -21.78
CA PRO A 228 -2.35 5.66 -21.82
C PRO A 228 -2.72 6.31 -23.14
N ARG A 229 -3.55 5.65 -23.95
CA ARG A 229 -4.21 6.32 -25.08
C ARG A 229 -5.12 7.35 -24.41
N TRP A 230 -4.67 8.58 -24.31
CA TRP A 230 -5.48 9.71 -23.94
C TRP A 230 -6.62 9.84 -24.97
N GLN A 231 -7.76 9.28 -24.66
CA GLN A 231 -8.99 9.76 -25.22
C GLN A 231 -9.31 11.05 -24.46
N SER A 232 -9.17 12.16 -25.15
CA SER A 232 -9.59 13.47 -24.67
C SER A 232 -11.07 13.43 -24.26
N GLY A 233 -11.35 13.30 -22.97
CA GLY A 233 -12.70 13.34 -22.45
C GLY A 233 -12.86 12.62 -21.11
N ARG A 234 -12.78 13.41 -20.07
CA ARG A 234 -13.11 13.10 -18.67
C ARG A 234 -12.11 12.22 -17.90
N LEU A 235 -11.44 12.87 -16.96
CA LEU A 235 -10.73 12.24 -15.87
C LEU A 235 -11.70 11.31 -15.10
N SER A 236 -11.35 10.04 -14.90
CA SER A 236 -12.05 9.20 -13.94
C SER A 236 -11.88 9.80 -12.56
N GLY A 237 -12.82 9.58 -11.64
CA GLY A 237 -12.78 10.19 -10.29
C GLY A 237 -11.47 9.99 -9.53
N ALA A 238 -10.68 8.96 -9.86
CA ALA A 238 -9.35 8.69 -9.26
C ALA A 238 -8.26 9.63 -9.82
N GLU A 239 -8.35 10.05 -11.07
CA GLU A 239 -7.43 11.04 -11.66
C GLU A 239 -7.76 12.46 -11.22
N GLN A 240 -9.04 12.76 -11.04
CA GLN A 240 -9.46 14.02 -10.41
C GLN A 240 -8.96 14.12 -8.98
N GLN A 241 -9.07 13.07 -8.19
CA GLN A 241 -8.51 13.04 -6.83
C GLN A 241 -6.97 13.12 -6.84
N ALA A 242 -6.27 12.43 -7.74
CA ALA A 242 -4.82 12.52 -7.85
C ALA A 242 -4.35 13.87 -8.42
N GLY A 243 -5.10 14.47 -9.32
CA GLY A 243 -4.83 15.79 -9.94
C GLY A 243 -5.13 16.95 -8.99
N GLU A 244 -6.26 16.94 -8.28
CA GLU A 244 -6.59 17.91 -7.23
C GLU A 244 -5.61 17.84 -6.06
N LEU A 245 -5.15 16.64 -5.73
CA LEU A 245 -4.17 16.41 -4.70
C LEU A 245 -2.74 16.89 -5.09
N ALA A 246 -2.44 17.11 -6.36
CA ALA A 246 -1.16 17.65 -6.84
C ALA A 246 -1.17 19.16 -7.08
N GLY A 247 -2.34 19.80 -7.14
CA GLY A 247 -2.55 21.20 -7.56
C GLY A 247 -2.64 22.24 -6.42
N HIS A 248 -2.77 21.83 -5.16
CA HIS A 248 -2.82 22.75 -4.03
C HIS A 248 -1.46 22.81 -3.33
N ARG A 249 -0.71 23.85 -3.64
CA ARG A 249 0.36 24.42 -2.83
C ARG A 249 -0.09 25.73 -2.23
#